data_3e84742338601ee8c4a908839516308f
#
_entry.id   3e84742338601ee8c4a908839516308f
#
_cell.length_a   1.000
_cell.length_b   1.000
_cell.length_c   1.000
_cell.angle_alpha   90.00
_cell.angle_beta   90.00
_cell.angle_gamma   90.00
#
_symmetry.space_group_name_H-M   'P 1'
#
loop_
_entity.id
_entity.type
_entity.pdbx_description
1 polymer ?
#
loop_
_entity_poly.entity_id
_entity_poly.type
_entity_poly.pdbx_seq_one_letter_code
_entity_poly.pdbx_strand_id
1 'polypeptide(L)'
;MAGGRTGVADLRGPGLLNSDPTELKAALEREARALGFDCIGITAPGTIEAAGRHFLEFIASGGHGDMDWLAAQPERRVDPRGLWSDVRSVIMLGVNYGPGSDPLAILKQRTRAAISVYAQGDDYHDLIKKRLKALARWLVATAPSDVKVFVDTAAVMEKPLAQAAHLGWQGKHTNLVSREFGSWLFLSAIYTTLELPRDDAEIDHCGSCRACLDICPTAAFPAPYKLDPRRCISYLTIENKGPIPREFRKGIGNRIYGCDDCLAACPWNKFAQEGREAKLAARDELRAPALAELARLDDAAFRALFTKSPVKRVGRDRFLRNVLIAIGNSGDVELADEARRLLDDASPLVRGASVWALGQLVSREEFAAMRAATMSNEHDDSVREEWQDAS
;
A
#
# COMPACT_ATOMS: atom_id res chain seq x y z
N MET A 1 24.83 -54.97 26.55
CA MET A 1 24.89 -53.93 25.50
C MET A 1 23.50 -53.26 25.49
N ALA A 2 23.40 -52.18 26.22
CA ALA A 2 22.13 -51.47 26.42
C ALA A 2 22.11 -50.24 25.55
N GLY A 3 21.19 -50.19 24.57
CA GLY A 3 20.91 -49.04 23.77
C GLY A 3 19.97 -48.07 24.50
N GLY A 4 20.54 -46.93 24.89
CA GLY A 4 19.76 -45.83 25.49
C GLY A 4 18.86 -45.17 24.45
N ARG A 5 17.55 -45.23 24.66
CA ARG A 5 16.57 -44.36 23.99
C ARG A 5 16.54 -43.03 24.74
N THR A 6 17.03 -41.96 24.10
CA THR A 6 16.84 -40.59 24.56
C THR A 6 15.37 -40.23 24.37
N GLY A 7 14.63 -40.06 25.47
CA GLY A 7 13.24 -39.62 25.48
C GLY A 7 13.16 -38.17 24.98
N VAL A 8 12.43 -37.96 23.91
CA VAL A 8 11.93 -36.64 23.51
C VAL A 8 10.88 -36.25 24.54
N ALA A 9 11.14 -35.23 25.33
CA ALA A 9 10.19 -34.66 26.27
C ALA A 9 8.97 -34.17 25.52
N ASP A 10 7.80 -34.70 25.82
CA ASP A 10 6.49 -34.27 25.35
C ASP A 10 6.18 -32.89 25.96
N LEU A 11 6.37 -31.83 25.16
CA LEU A 11 6.06 -30.43 25.52
C LEU A 11 4.56 -30.13 25.33
N ARG A 12 3.69 -31.08 25.50
CA ARG A 12 2.25 -30.83 25.59
C ARG A 12 1.93 -30.25 26.96
N GLY A 13 1.82 -28.91 27.04
CA GLY A 13 1.11 -28.25 28.11
C GLY A 13 -0.35 -28.74 28.16
N PRO A 14 -1.11 -28.54 29.28
CA PRO A 14 -2.49 -28.97 29.38
C PRO A 14 -3.32 -28.30 28.28
N GLY A 15 -3.49 -28.99 27.15
CA GLY A 15 -4.31 -28.53 26.05
C GLY A 15 -5.75 -28.40 26.52
N LEU A 16 -6.39 -27.29 26.22
CA LEU A 16 -7.84 -27.09 26.30
C LEU A 16 -8.53 -27.97 25.23
N LEU A 17 -8.35 -29.29 25.33
CA LEU A 17 -8.80 -30.29 24.34
C LEU A 17 -10.32 -30.35 24.14
N ASN A 18 -11.11 -29.53 24.91
CA ASN A 18 -12.56 -29.40 24.81
C ASN A 18 -13.04 -27.98 25.13
N SER A 19 -12.29 -26.95 24.75
CA SER A 19 -12.73 -25.56 24.99
C SER A 19 -13.98 -25.27 24.14
N ASP A 20 -14.98 -24.65 24.76
CA ASP A 20 -16.07 -24.00 24.06
C ASP A 20 -15.47 -23.06 22.97
N PRO A 21 -15.92 -23.15 21.71
CA PRO A 21 -15.46 -22.26 20.63
C PRO A 21 -15.52 -20.77 21.00
N THR A 22 -16.43 -20.37 21.89
CA THR A 22 -16.55 -19.00 22.40
C THR A 22 -15.40 -18.62 23.33
N GLU A 23 -15.00 -19.55 24.21
CA GLU A 23 -13.85 -19.36 25.10
C GLU A 23 -12.54 -19.30 24.32
N LEU A 24 -12.40 -20.15 23.29
CA LEU A 24 -11.25 -20.13 22.39
C LEU A 24 -11.16 -18.78 21.64
N LYS A 25 -12.28 -18.27 21.10
CA LYS A 25 -12.34 -16.95 20.46
C LYS A 25 -11.88 -15.86 21.42
N ALA A 26 -12.40 -15.82 22.64
CA ALA A 26 -12.01 -14.81 23.63
C ALA A 26 -10.53 -14.92 24.03
N ALA A 27 -9.97 -16.14 24.09
CA ALA A 27 -8.55 -16.35 24.34
C ALA A 27 -7.69 -15.88 23.16
N LEU A 28 -8.11 -16.16 21.92
CA LEU A 28 -7.47 -15.71 20.69
C LEU A 28 -7.43 -14.17 20.59
N GLU A 29 -8.51 -13.49 20.93
CA GLU A 29 -8.58 -12.03 20.97
C GLU A 29 -7.58 -11.44 21.97
N ARG A 30 -7.48 -12.01 23.17
CA ARG A 30 -6.49 -11.57 24.19
C ARG A 30 -5.05 -11.75 23.68
N GLU A 31 -4.76 -12.91 23.11
CA GLU A 31 -3.41 -13.21 22.59
C GLU A 31 -3.05 -12.32 21.42
N ALA A 32 -3.99 -12.07 20.49
CA ALA A 32 -3.77 -11.15 19.37
C ALA A 32 -3.41 -9.73 19.86
N ARG A 33 -4.15 -9.22 20.87
CA ARG A 33 -3.84 -7.92 21.47
C ARG A 33 -2.49 -7.91 22.19
N ALA A 34 -2.15 -8.99 22.90
CA ALA A 34 -0.84 -9.13 23.56
C ALA A 34 0.32 -9.15 22.56
N LEU A 35 0.10 -9.70 21.36
CA LEU A 35 1.06 -9.69 20.26
C LEU A 35 1.10 -8.36 19.49
N GLY A 36 0.28 -7.38 19.85
CA GLY A 36 0.28 -6.03 19.30
C GLY A 36 -0.60 -5.84 18.07
N PHE A 37 -1.63 -6.66 17.87
CA PHE A 37 -2.72 -6.34 16.95
C PHE A 37 -3.71 -5.39 17.64
N ASP A 38 -4.17 -4.37 16.92
CA ASP A 38 -5.10 -3.37 17.46
C ASP A 38 -6.56 -3.83 17.34
N CYS A 39 -6.89 -4.61 16.32
CA CYS A 39 -8.22 -5.21 16.17
C CYS A 39 -8.13 -6.63 15.59
N ILE A 40 -9.15 -7.41 15.87
CA ILE A 40 -9.33 -8.80 15.42
C ILE A 40 -10.81 -9.08 15.25
N GLY A 41 -11.15 -9.89 14.25
CA GLY A 41 -12.49 -10.40 14.03
C GLY A 41 -12.47 -11.67 13.20
N ILE A 42 -13.57 -12.39 13.16
CA ILE A 42 -13.67 -13.71 12.56
C ILE A 42 -14.82 -13.75 11.56
N THR A 43 -14.54 -14.27 10.37
CA THR A 43 -15.57 -14.53 9.35
C THR A 43 -15.42 -15.91 8.74
N ALA A 44 -16.35 -16.30 7.86
CA ALA A 44 -16.30 -17.55 7.11
C ALA A 44 -15.85 -17.33 5.65
N PRO A 45 -15.33 -18.37 4.96
CA PRO A 45 -14.83 -18.24 3.60
C PRO A 45 -15.87 -17.74 2.59
N GLY A 46 -17.12 -18.12 2.67
CA GLY A 46 -18.17 -17.78 1.69
C GLY A 46 -18.80 -16.39 1.83
N THR A 47 -18.28 -15.50 2.70
CA THR A 47 -18.95 -14.22 3.02
C THR A 47 -18.69 -13.09 2.01
N ILE A 48 -17.77 -13.28 1.05
CA ILE A 48 -17.32 -12.24 0.12
C ILE A 48 -17.71 -12.48 -1.35
N GLU A 49 -18.73 -13.28 -1.64
CA GLU A 49 -19.13 -13.63 -3.02
C GLU A 49 -19.40 -12.41 -3.91
N ALA A 50 -20.06 -11.38 -3.38
CA ALA A 50 -20.32 -10.16 -4.15
C ALA A 50 -19.01 -9.44 -4.51
N ALA A 51 -18.07 -9.34 -3.58
CA ALA A 51 -16.76 -8.75 -3.83
C ALA A 51 -15.95 -9.58 -4.86
N GLY A 52 -16.06 -10.90 -4.81
CA GLY A 52 -15.46 -11.79 -5.80
C GLY A 52 -15.98 -11.53 -7.21
N ARG A 53 -17.31 -11.38 -7.40
CA ARG A 53 -17.89 -11.03 -8.71
C ARG A 53 -17.37 -9.68 -9.22
N HIS A 54 -17.41 -8.65 -8.38
CA HIS A 54 -16.91 -7.32 -8.76
C HIS A 54 -15.41 -7.33 -9.11
N PHE A 55 -14.62 -8.17 -8.44
CA PHE A 55 -13.20 -8.35 -8.77
C PHE A 55 -13.01 -8.95 -10.17
N LEU A 56 -13.80 -9.97 -10.55
CA LEU A 56 -13.73 -10.55 -11.89
C LEU A 56 -14.15 -9.53 -12.98
N GLU A 57 -15.17 -8.73 -12.73
CA GLU A 57 -15.57 -7.63 -13.63
C GLU A 57 -14.44 -6.59 -13.77
N PHE A 58 -13.79 -6.24 -12.68
CA PHE A 58 -12.64 -5.32 -12.65
C PHE A 58 -11.46 -5.88 -13.49
N ILE A 59 -11.13 -7.15 -13.36
CA ILE A 59 -10.08 -7.79 -14.18
C ILE A 59 -10.48 -7.80 -15.65
N ALA A 60 -11.73 -8.20 -15.96
CA ALA A 60 -12.22 -8.27 -17.34
C ALA A 60 -12.23 -6.89 -18.04
N SER A 61 -12.40 -5.80 -17.28
CA SER A 61 -12.34 -4.43 -17.81
C SER A 61 -10.90 -3.90 -18.00
N GLY A 62 -9.86 -4.67 -17.69
CA GLY A 62 -8.46 -4.21 -17.71
C GLY A 62 -8.14 -3.18 -16.62
N GLY A 63 -8.97 -3.07 -15.59
CA GLY A 63 -8.78 -2.12 -14.50
C GLY A 63 -7.52 -2.32 -13.68
N HIS A 64 -6.87 -3.49 -13.78
CA HIS A 64 -5.63 -3.80 -13.08
C HIS A 64 -4.39 -3.06 -13.62
N GLY A 65 -4.44 -2.50 -14.85
CA GLY A 65 -3.29 -1.82 -15.46
C GLY A 65 -2.06 -2.73 -15.49
N ASP A 66 -0.90 -2.24 -15.04
CA ASP A 66 0.37 -2.99 -14.99
C ASP A 66 0.47 -4.01 -13.83
N MET A 67 -0.60 -4.17 -13.05
CA MET A 67 -0.65 -5.16 -11.95
C MET A 67 -1.04 -6.56 -12.48
N ASP A 68 -0.25 -7.12 -13.40
CA ASP A 68 -0.48 -8.43 -14.03
C ASP A 68 -0.69 -9.55 -12.99
N TRP A 69 -0.06 -9.43 -11.82
CA TRP A 69 -0.20 -10.36 -10.71
C TRP A 69 -1.63 -10.43 -10.14
N LEU A 70 -2.46 -9.38 -10.31
CA LEU A 70 -3.89 -9.42 -9.96
C LEU A 70 -4.69 -10.28 -10.92
N ALA A 71 -4.37 -10.22 -12.22
CA ALA A 71 -5.02 -11.01 -13.27
C ALA A 71 -4.53 -12.46 -13.30
N ALA A 72 -3.40 -12.77 -12.67
CA ALA A 72 -2.89 -14.13 -12.55
C ALA A 72 -3.72 -14.94 -11.54
N GLN A 73 -4.43 -15.96 -11.99
CA GLN A 73 -5.23 -16.88 -11.17
C GLN A 73 -6.30 -16.13 -10.31
N PRO A 74 -7.20 -15.36 -10.94
CA PRO A 74 -8.19 -14.55 -10.23
C PRO A 74 -9.16 -15.38 -9.39
N GLU A 75 -9.41 -16.65 -9.78
CA GLU A 75 -10.24 -17.61 -9.05
C GLU A 75 -9.76 -17.88 -7.62
N ARG A 76 -8.45 -17.75 -7.37
CA ARG A 76 -7.90 -17.90 -6.01
C ARG A 76 -8.25 -16.73 -5.07
N ARG A 77 -8.62 -15.56 -5.64
CA ARG A 77 -8.95 -14.37 -4.85
C ARG A 77 -10.41 -14.30 -4.47
N VAL A 78 -11.29 -14.79 -5.34
CA VAL A 78 -12.74 -14.59 -5.19
C VAL A 78 -13.34 -15.34 -3.99
N ASP A 79 -12.68 -16.41 -3.54
CA ASP A 79 -13.10 -17.18 -2.37
C ASP A 79 -11.85 -17.72 -1.65
N PRO A 80 -11.75 -17.57 -0.32
CA PRO A 80 -10.67 -18.18 0.47
C PRO A 80 -10.45 -19.68 0.19
N ARG A 81 -11.51 -20.42 -0.15
CA ARG A 81 -11.44 -21.85 -0.50
C ARG A 81 -10.70 -22.12 -1.81
N GLY A 82 -10.64 -21.15 -2.72
CA GLY A 82 -9.81 -21.23 -3.93
C GLY A 82 -8.31 -21.21 -3.64
N LEU A 83 -7.90 -20.63 -2.52
CA LEU A 83 -6.53 -20.63 -2.03
C LEU A 83 -6.24 -21.83 -1.10
N TRP A 84 -7.24 -22.27 -0.35
CA TRP A 84 -7.15 -23.43 0.54
C TRP A 84 -8.53 -24.02 0.84
N SER A 85 -8.79 -25.24 0.31
CA SER A 85 -10.09 -25.91 0.36
C SER A 85 -10.59 -26.22 1.78
N ASP A 86 -9.67 -26.45 2.72
CA ASP A 86 -9.99 -26.90 4.07
C ASP A 86 -10.27 -25.76 5.04
N VAL A 87 -10.18 -24.49 4.59
CA VAL A 87 -10.45 -23.34 5.44
C VAL A 87 -11.92 -23.34 5.91
N ARG A 88 -12.09 -23.18 7.24
CA ARG A 88 -13.40 -23.10 7.90
C ARG A 88 -13.67 -21.70 8.46
N SER A 89 -12.63 -21.07 9.00
CA SER A 89 -12.73 -19.69 9.49
C SER A 89 -11.57 -18.85 8.98
N VAL A 90 -11.84 -17.57 8.78
CA VAL A 90 -10.89 -16.52 8.45
C VAL A 90 -10.81 -15.55 9.62
N ILE A 91 -9.66 -15.50 10.27
CA ILE A 91 -9.35 -14.57 11.34
C ILE A 91 -8.69 -13.36 10.70
N MET A 92 -9.38 -12.21 10.73
CA MET A 92 -8.87 -10.94 10.24
C MET A 92 -8.25 -10.14 11.36
N LEU A 93 -7.10 -9.52 11.10
CA LEU A 93 -6.36 -8.74 12.09
C LEU A 93 -5.94 -7.40 11.50
N GLY A 94 -5.95 -6.37 12.34
CA GLY A 94 -5.53 -5.03 11.97
C GLY A 94 -4.43 -4.49 12.87
N VAL A 95 -3.49 -3.75 12.27
CA VAL A 95 -2.46 -2.99 12.97
C VAL A 95 -2.61 -1.52 12.58
N ASN A 96 -2.78 -0.66 13.56
CA ASN A 96 -2.93 0.78 13.37
C ASN A 96 -1.59 1.42 12.99
N TYR A 97 -1.60 2.22 11.90
CA TYR A 97 -0.49 3.06 11.46
C TYR A 97 -0.85 4.54 11.34
N GLY A 98 -1.90 4.96 12.04
CA GLY A 98 -2.39 6.33 12.01
C GLY A 98 -1.28 7.34 12.24
N PRO A 99 -1.23 8.42 11.43
CA PRO A 99 -0.21 9.46 11.59
C PRO A 99 -0.48 10.34 12.82
N GLY A 100 0.60 10.80 13.47
CA GLY A 100 0.52 11.74 14.59
C GLY A 100 0.28 13.21 14.16
N SER A 101 0.21 13.48 12.85
CA SER A 101 -0.01 14.81 12.27
C SER A 101 -0.78 14.72 10.96
N ASP A 102 -1.28 15.87 10.48
CA ASP A 102 -1.98 15.95 9.19
C ASP A 102 -1.04 15.54 8.03
N PRO A 103 -1.29 14.40 7.36
CA PRO A 103 -0.43 13.93 6.27
C PRO A 103 -0.54 14.81 5.01
N LEU A 104 -1.54 15.69 4.90
CA LEU A 104 -1.68 16.60 3.77
C LEU A 104 -0.89 17.90 3.95
N ALA A 105 -0.39 18.20 5.15
CA ALA A 105 0.37 19.41 5.42
C ALA A 105 1.63 19.53 4.54
N ILE A 106 2.30 18.40 4.22
CA ILE A 106 3.49 18.33 3.37
C ILE A 106 3.23 18.80 1.93
N LEU A 107 1.98 18.70 1.45
CA LEU A 107 1.62 19.09 0.09
C LEU A 107 1.78 20.58 -0.18
N LYS A 108 1.84 21.41 0.88
CA LYS A 108 2.11 22.85 0.79
C LYS A 108 3.60 23.17 0.61
N GLN A 109 4.48 22.23 0.90
CA GLN A 109 5.94 22.38 0.83
C GLN A 109 6.45 21.82 -0.50
N ARG A 110 6.28 22.57 -1.59
CA ARG A 110 6.45 22.08 -2.97
C ARG A 110 7.87 21.59 -3.31
N THR A 111 8.89 21.99 -2.55
CA THR A 111 10.29 21.55 -2.73
C THR A 111 10.64 20.34 -1.87
N ARG A 112 9.68 19.86 -1.09
CA ARG A 112 9.78 18.65 -0.26
C ARG A 112 8.92 17.53 -0.83
N ALA A 113 9.40 16.31 -0.72
CA ALA A 113 8.67 15.16 -1.22
C ALA A 113 7.63 14.65 -0.22
N ALA A 114 6.44 14.31 -0.72
CA ALA A 114 5.41 13.60 0.03
C ALA A 114 5.52 12.09 -0.25
N ILE A 115 5.72 11.33 0.83
CA ILE A 115 5.69 9.86 0.85
C ILE A 115 4.47 9.46 1.67
N SER A 116 3.66 8.51 1.17
CA SER A 116 2.49 8.01 1.91
C SER A 116 2.88 7.50 3.29
N VAL A 117 2.05 7.78 4.28
CA VAL A 117 2.27 7.49 5.71
C VAL A 117 2.72 6.05 5.93
N TYR A 118 2.07 5.09 5.25
CA TYR A 118 2.38 3.67 5.42
C TYR A 118 3.82 3.28 5.03
N ALA A 119 4.49 4.10 4.22
CA ALA A 119 5.81 3.83 3.67
C ALA A 119 6.94 4.65 4.32
N GLN A 120 6.61 5.48 5.30
CA GLN A 120 7.59 6.31 6.00
C GLN A 120 8.37 5.57 7.09
N GLY A 121 7.86 4.44 7.59
CA GLY A 121 8.52 3.57 8.58
C GLY A 121 9.17 2.34 7.96
N ASP A 122 9.41 1.35 8.81
CA ASP A 122 9.87 0.02 8.38
C ASP A 122 8.76 -0.71 7.58
N ASP A 123 9.18 -1.66 6.76
CA ASP A 123 8.25 -2.48 5.97
C ASP A 123 7.34 -3.31 6.90
N TYR A 124 6.05 -2.98 6.88
CA TYR A 124 5.04 -3.61 7.74
C TYR A 124 4.88 -5.12 7.50
N HIS A 125 5.24 -5.62 6.31
CA HIS A 125 5.10 -7.03 5.98
C HIS A 125 5.90 -7.93 6.93
N ASP A 126 7.15 -7.59 7.21
CA ASP A 126 8.01 -8.40 8.08
C ASP A 126 7.53 -8.37 9.53
N LEU A 127 7.13 -7.19 10.01
CA LEU A 127 6.59 -7.01 11.35
C LEU A 127 5.32 -7.82 11.57
N ILE A 128 4.33 -7.61 10.70
CA ILE A 128 3.01 -8.25 10.81
C ILE A 128 3.14 -9.76 10.61
N LYS A 129 3.94 -10.21 9.64
CA LYS A 129 4.17 -11.64 9.39
C LYS A 129 4.79 -12.34 10.60
N LYS A 130 5.70 -11.67 11.33
CA LYS A 130 6.27 -12.19 12.58
C LYS A 130 5.19 -12.38 13.64
N ARG A 131 4.31 -11.39 13.84
CA ARG A 131 3.18 -11.44 14.79
C ARG A 131 2.18 -12.51 14.41
N LEU A 132 1.80 -12.60 13.13
CA LEU A 132 0.89 -13.63 12.61
C LEU A 132 1.43 -15.04 12.87
N LYS A 133 2.72 -15.29 12.63
CA LYS A 133 3.34 -16.59 12.89
C LYS A 133 3.37 -16.92 14.39
N ALA A 134 3.49 -15.94 15.28
CA ALA A 134 3.43 -16.15 16.72
C ALA A 134 2.01 -16.54 17.13
N LEU A 135 0.99 -15.79 16.67
CA LEU A 135 -0.42 -16.07 16.94
C LEU A 135 -0.86 -17.43 16.37
N ALA A 136 -0.42 -17.76 15.17
CA ALA A 136 -0.72 -19.04 14.52
C ALA A 136 -0.14 -20.22 15.31
N ARG A 137 1.11 -20.12 15.82
CA ARG A 137 1.71 -21.14 16.67
C ARG A 137 0.96 -21.31 17.98
N TRP A 138 0.57 -20.19 18.60
CA TRP A 138 -0.25 -20.21 19.82
C TRP A 138 -1.59 -20.91 19.55
N LEU A 139 -2.27 -20.59 18.45
CA LEU A 139 -3.57 -21.19 18.09
C LEU A 139 -3.46 -22.70 17.90
N VAL A 140 -2.48 -23.17 17.13
CA VAL A 140 -2.23 -24.60 16.88
C VAL A 140 -1.87 -25.34 18.18
N ALA A 141 -1.13 -24.70 19.09
CA ALA A 141 -0.78 -25.29 20.40
C ALA A 141 -1.99 -25.35 21.34
N THR A 142 -2.95 -24.41 21.22
CA THR A 142 -4.15 -24.34 22.07
C THR A 142 -5.27 -25.25 21.56
N ALA A 143 -5.47 -25.29 20.24
CA ALA A 143 -6.47 -26.13 19.58
C ALA A 143 -5.85 -26.81 18.34
N PRO A 144 -5.83 -28.17 18.28
CA PRO A 144 -5.28 -28.89 17.13
C PRO A 144 -5.95 -28.47 15.83
N SER A 145 -5.17 -27.85 14.92
CA SER A 145 -5.69 -27.29 13.67
C SER A 145 -4.56 -27.00 12.69
N ASP A 146 -4.91 -26.88 11.42
CA ASP A 146 -4.03 -26.32 10.42
C ASP A 146 -4.31 -24.82 10.25
N VAL A 147 -3.25 -24.08 9.93
CA VAL A 147 -3.32 -22.61 9.74
C VAL A 147 -2.46 -22.16 8.58
N LYS A 148 -2.91 -21.10 7.88
CA LYS A 148 -2.11 -20.34 6.90
C LYS A 148 -2.18 -18.86 7.22
N VAL A 149 -1.05 -18.15 7.11
CA VAL A 149 -0.95 -16.72 7.45
C VAL A 149 -0.68 -15.90 6.20
N PHE A 150 -1.37 -14.75 6.10
CA PHE A 150 -1.32 -13.87 4.94
C PHE A 150 -1.19 -12.41 5.37
N VAL A 151 -0.36 -11.66 4.66
CA VAL A 151 -0.26 -10.21 4.74
C VAL A 151 0.08 -9.69 3.35
N ASP A 152 -0.86 -9.02 2.70
CA ASP A 152 -0.79 -8.30 1.42
C ASP A 152 -0.19 -9.06 0.21
N THR A 153 0.69 -10.03 0.39
CA THR A 153 1.44 -10.70 -0.70
C THR A 153 0.76 -11.93 -1.29
N ALA A 154 -0.44 -12.29 -0.86
CA ALA A 154 -1.18 -13.47 -1.33
C ALA A 154 -2.46 -13.10 -2.07
N ALA A 155 -3.08 -14.11 -2.72
CA ALA A 155 -4.37 -13.97 -3.38
C ALA A 155 -5.52 -13.92 -2.36
N VAL A 156 -5.51 -12.93 -1.47
CA VAL A 156 -6.50 -12.69 -0.42
C VAL A 156 -7.16 -11.33 -0.64
N MET A 157 -8.47 -11.26 -0.48
CA MET A 157 -9.23 -10.01 -0.52
C MET A 157 -9.43 -9.50 0.91
N GLU A 158 -8.37 -8.92 1.49
CA GLU A 158 -8.35 -8.53 2.90
C GLU A 158 -9.46 -7.54 3.26
N LYS A 159 -9.75 -6.55 2.43
CA LYS A 159 -10.74 -5.50 2.74
C LYS A 159 -12.18 -6.05 2.85
N PRO A 160 -12.71 -6.84 1.89
CA PRO A 160 -14.01 -7.48 2.04
C PRO A 160 -14.08 -8.44 3.24
N LEU A 161 -13.03 -9.23 3.46
CA LEU A 161 -12.97 -10.14 4.61
C LEU A 161 -12.95 -9.39 5.94
N ALA A 162 -12.21 -8.26 6.01
CA ALA A 162 -12.19 -7.41 7.20
C ALA A 162 -13.56 -6.78 7.50
N GLN A 163 -14.31 -6.38 6.46
CA GLN A 163 -15.68 -5.93 6.63
C GLN A 163 -16.59 -7.05 7.14
N ALA A 164 -16.47 -8.24 6.56
CA ALA A 164 -17.23 -9.41 6.99
C ALA A 164 -16.87 -9.89 8.40
N ALA A 165 -15.68 -9.53 8.90
CA ALA A 165 -15.17 -9.81 10.25
C ALA A 165 -15.31 -8.63 11.23
N HIS A 166 -16.12 -7.62 10.93
CA HIS A 166 -16.41 -6.47 11.81
C HIS A 166 -15.24 -5.52 12.10
N LEU A 167 -14.16 -5.51 11.30
CA LEU A 167 -13.04 -4.59 11.52
C LEU A 167 -13.33 -3.16 11.02
N GLY A 168 -14.33 -3.00 10.17
CA GLY A 168 -14.72 -1.77 9.52
C GLY A 168 -15.46 -2.05 8.22
N TRP A 169 -15.75 -1.03 7.44
CA TRP A 169 -16.42 -1.16 6.13
C TRP A 169 -15.54 -0.63 5.00
N GLN A 170 -15.76 -1.12 3.80
CA GLN A 170 -15.15 -0.52 2.62
C GLN A 170 -15.83 0.81 2.31
N GLY A 171 -15.09 1.90 2.51
CA GLY A 171 -15.60 3.25 2.25
C GLY A 171 -15.72 3.57 0.76
N LYS A 172 -16.30 4.74 0.43
CA LYS A 172 -16.45 5.23 -0.96
C LYS A 172 -15.11 5.35 -1.69
N HIS A 173 -13.98 5.49 -0.96
CA HIS A 173 -12.61 5.46 -1.49
C HIS A 173 -12.03 4.05 -1.65
N THR A 174 -12.82 3.00 -1.52
CA THR A 174 -12.46 1.58 -1.69
C THR A 174 -11.44 1.01 -0.69
N ASN A 175 -11.02 1.78 0.31
CA ASN A 175 -10.23 1.30 1.44
C ASN A 175 -11.11 1.01 2.65
N LEU A 176 -10.58 0.24 3.61
CA LEU A 176 -11.29 -0.02 4.86
C LEU A 176 -11.36 1.25 5.71
N VAL A 177 -12.49 1.49 6.34
CA VAL A 177 -12.71 2.53 7.35
C VAL A 177 -13.13 1.85 8.64
N SER A 178 -12.37 2.07 9.70
CA SER A 178 -12.66 1.58 11.05
C SER A 178 -13.32 2.68 11.88
N ARG A 179 -14.19 2.29 12.81
CA ARG A 179 -14.79 3.22 13.79
C ARG A 179 -13.76 3.80 14.76
N GLU A 180 -12.72 3.02 15.09
CA GLU A 180 -11.71 3.38 16.11
C GLU A 180 -10.42 3.92 15.49
N PHE A 181 -10.07 3.48 14.27
CA PHE A 181 -8.79 3.76 13.65
C PHE A 181 -8.90 4.53 12.33
N GLY A 182 -10.11 4.98 11.96
CA GLY A 182 -10.33 5.68 10.70
C GLY A 182 -9.88 4.83 9.50
N SER A 183 -9.10 5.41 8.59
CA SER A 183 -8.63 4.75 7.37
C SER A 183 -7.20 4.15 7.49
N TRP A 184 -6.67 3.98 8.71
CA TRP A 184 -5.24 3.74 8.95
C TRP A 184 -4.95 2.35 9.52
N LEU A 185 -5.48 1.30 8.91
CA LEU A 185 -5.23 -0.09 9.31
C LEU A 185 -4.47 -0.86 8.24
N PHE A 186 -3.34 -1.46 8.61
CA PHE A 186 -2.79 -2.60 7.90
C PHE A 186 -3.62 -3.82 8.20
N LEU A 187 -3.97 -4.58 7.16
CA LEU A 187 -4.77 -5.79 7.28
C LEU A 187 -3.92 -7.04 7.13
N SER A 188 -4.35 -8.10 7.77
CA SER A 188 -3.73 -9.43 7.66
C SER A 188 -4.73 -10.52 8.02
N ALA A 189 -4.45 -11.77 7.64
CA ALA A 189 -5.36 -12.88 7.84
C ALA A 189 -4.65 -14.14 8.33
N ILE A 190 -5.35 -14.91 9.18
CA ILE A 190 -5.05 -16.31 9.45
C ILE A 190 -6.25 -17.13 8.98
N TYR A 191 -6.01 -18.07 8.05
CA TYR A 191 -6.98 -19.09 7.67
C TYR A 191 -6.77 -20.30 8.55
N THR A 192 -7.86 -20.92 9.03
CA THR A 192 -7.79 -22.09 9.90
C THR A 192 -8.86 -23.11 9.56
N THR A 193 -8.58 -24.38 9.89
CA THR A 193 -9.53 -25.49 9.81
C THR A 193 -10.49 -25.54 10.99
N LEU A 194 -10.30 -24.68 12.00
CA LEU A 194 -11.25 -24.54 13.12
C LEU A 194 -12.53 -23.84 12.67
N GLU A 195 -13.66 -24.30 13.20
CA GLU A 195 -14.92 -23.57 13.13
C GLU A 195 -15.06 -22.67 14.36
N LEU A 196 -14.82 -21.37 14.16
CA LEU A 196 -14.87 -20.35 15.22
C LEU A 196 -16.17 -19.52 15.09
N PRO A 197 -16.72 -19.04 16.22
CA PRO A 197 -17.86 -18.14 16.20
C PRO A 197 -17.54 -16.88 15.39
N ARG A 198 -18.38 -16.60 14.40
CA ARG A 198 -18.24 -15.46 13.50
C ARG A 198 -18.69 -14.17 14.17
N ASP A 199 -18.10 -13.07 13.74
CA ASP A 199 -18.59 -11.72 13.99
C ASP A 199 -19.63 -11.32 12.93
N ASP A 200 -20.49 -10.37 13.26
CA ASP A 200 -21.43 -9.78 12.32
C ASP A 200 -20.65 -8.84 11.38
N ALA A 201 -21.01 -8.81 10.11
CA ALA A 201 -20.39 -7.91 9.16
C ALA A 201 -20.64 -6.43 9.54
N GLU A 202 -19.63 -5.58 9.35
CA GLU A 202 -19.81 -4.13 9.53
C GLU A 202 -20.60 -3.53 8.37
N ILE A 203 -21.51 -2.62 8.68
CA ILE A 203 -22.31 -1.90 7.69
C ILE A 203 -21.65 -0.60 7.26
N ASP A 204 -22.00 -0.10 6.10
CA ASP A 204 -21.47 1.17 5.59
C ASP A 204 -22.00 2.38 6.36
N HIS A 205 -21.09 3.29 6.73
CA HIS A 205 -21.37 4.54 7.43
C HIS A 205 -20.93 5.78 6.64
N CYS A 206 -20.66 5.68 5.34
CA CYS A 206 -20.26 6.81 4.52
C CYS A 206 -21.40 7.82 4.29
N GLY A 207 -22.66 7.37 4.32
CA GLY A 207 -23.83 8.24 4.14
C GLY A 207 -23.76 9.12 2.88
N SER A 208 -24.07 10.40 2.99
CA SER A 208 -24.00 11.38 1.89
C SER A 208 -22.60 11.99 1.69
N CYS A 209 -21.63 11.69 2.54
CA CYS A 209 -20.27 12.26 2.47
C CYS A 209 -19.57 11.95 1.14
N ARG A 210 -18.85 12.94 0.59
CA ARG A 210 -18.07 12.82 -0.67
C ARG A 210 -16.61 13.29 -0.53
N ALA A 211 -16.14 13.63 0.67
CA ALA A 211 -14.86 14.28 0.88
C ALA A 211 -13.68 13.55 0.18
N CYS A 212 -13.63 12.22 0.25
CA CYS A 212 -12.59 11.43 -0.39
C CYS A 212 -12.67 11.43 -1.94
N LEU A 213 -13.86 11.58 -2.51
CA LEU A 213 -14.04 11.66 -3.96
C LEU A 213 -13.63 13.04 -4.48
N ASP A 214 -14.01 14.08 -3.74
CA ASP A 214 -13.84 15.48 -4.16
C ASP A 214 -12.38 15.96 -4.00
N ILE A 215 -11.62 15.39 -3.05
CA ILE A 215 -10.21 15.74 -2.84
C ILE A 215 -9.28 15.11 -3.87
N CYS A 216 -9.68 14.05 -4.58
CA CYS A 216 -8.79 13.30 -5.45
C CYS A 216 -8.29 14.14 -6.64
N PRO A 217 -6.97 14.45 -6.74
CA PRO A 217 -6.46 15.41 -7.74
C PRO A 217 -6.54 14.90 -9.18
N THR A 218 -6.70 13.59 -9.35
CA THR A 218 -6.73 12.92 -10.66
C THR A 218 -8.11 12.37 -10.99
N ALA A 219 -9.12 12.67 -10.15
CA ALA A 219 -10.49 12.16 -10.30
C ALA A 219 -10.52 10.64 -10.54
N ALA A 220 -9.79 9.88 -9.71
CA ALA A 220 -9.66 8.43 -9.84
C ALA A 220 -10.92 7.65 -9.45
N PHE A 221 -11.95 8.31 -8.93
CA PHE A 221 -13.22 7.71 -8.52
C PHE A 221 -14.34 8.04 -9.51
N PRO A 222 -14.64 7.18 -10.50
CA PRO A 222 -15.74 7.43 -11.44
C PRO A 222 -17.11 7.41 -10.75
N ALA A 223 -17.22 6.71 -9.64
CA ALA A 223 -18.41 6.68 -8.78
C ALA A 223 -18.00 6.31 -7.34
N PRO A 224 -18.86 6.53 -6.33
CA PRO A 224 -18.66 5.98 -4.99
C PRO A 224 -18.41 4.47 -5.05
N TYR A 225 -17.45 3.98 -4.25
CA TYR A 225 -17.06 2.57 -4.17
C TYR A 225 -16.45 1.99 -5.47
N LYS A 226 -16.09 2.85 -6.43
CA LYS A 226 -15.40 2.46 -7.67
C LYS A 226 -14.14 3.28 -7.83
N LEU A 227 -13.02 2.60 -8.03
CA LEU A 227 -11.71 3.19 -8.31
C LEU A 227 -11.26 2.78 -9.71
N ASP A 228 -10.80 3.74 -10.51
CA ASP A 228 -9.94 3.45 -11.66
C ASP A 228 -8.47 3.60 -11.21
N PRO A 229 -7.76 2.49 -10.93
CA PRO A 229 -6.37 2.56 -10.45
C PRO A 229 -5.44 3.27 -11.42
N ARG A 230 -5.68 3.19 -12.73
CA ARG A 230 -4.84 3.81 -13.77
C ARG A 230 -4.78 5.34 -13.66
N ARG A 231 -5.74 5.92 -12.94
CA ARG A 231 -5.80 7.35 -12.59
C ARG A 231 -5.31 7.63 -11.17
N CYS A 232 -5.19 6.60 -10.32
CA CYS A 232 -4.83 6.75 -8.92
C CYS A 232 -3.34 7.08 -8.76
N ILE A 233 -3.00 8.14 -8.03
CA ILE A 233 -1.61 8.56 -7.79
C ILE A 233 -0.81 7.44 -7.10
N SER A 234 -1.43 6.67 -6.20
CA SER A 234 -0.76 5.54 -5.57
C SER A 234 -0.33 4.51 -6.61
N TYR A 235 -1.22 4.13 -7.54
CA TYR A 235 -0.87 3.24 -8.64
C TYR A 235 0.20 3.88 -9.57
N LEU A 236 0.03 5.14 -9.96
CA LEU A 236 0.94 5.82 -10.89
C LEU A 236 2.37 5.91 -10.33
N THR A 237 2.53 6.08 -9.03
CA THR A 237 3.84 6.23 -8.39
C THR A 237 4.46 4.90 -7.94
N ILE A 238 3.69 3.81 -7.82
CA ILE A 238 4.15 2.52 -7.30
C ILE A 238 4.15 1.43 -8.38
N GLU A 239 3.02 1.25 -9.09
CA GLU A 239 2.80 0.11 -9.97
C GLU A 239 3.07 0.41 -11.44
N ASN A 240 2.74 1.62 -11.91
CA ASN A 240 2.94 2.02 -13.30
C ASN A 240 4.42 1.91 -13.70
N LYS A 241 4.70 1.06 -14.70
CA LYS A 241 6.06 0.71 -15.14
C LYS A 241 6.65 1.75 -16.09
N GLY A 242 5.83 2.39 -16.91
CA GLY A 242 6.23 3.35 -17.95
C GLY A 242 6.21 4.82 -17.51
N PRO A 243 6.28 5.74 -18.47
CA PRO A 243 6.04 7.15 -18.21
C PRO A 243 4.66 7.37 -17.58
N ILE A 244 4.55 8.35 -16.67
CA ILE A 244 3.25 8.76 -16.15
C ILE A 244 2.53 9.59 -17.22
N PRO A 245 1.25 9.30 -17.55
CA PRO A 245 0.50 10.07 -18.52
C PRO A 245 0.46 11.56 -18.15
N ARG A 246 0.65 12.43 -19.13
CA ARG A 246 0.82 13.89 -18.93
C ARG A 246 -0.34 14.53 -18.18
N GLU A 247 -1.56 14.10 -18.46
CA GLU A 247 -2.78 14.59 -17.81
C GLU A 247 -2.78 14.47 -16.30
N PHE A 248 -2.04 13.51 -15.72
CA PHE A 248 -1.99 13.29 -14.28
C PHE A 248 -0.83 14.00 -13.59
N ARG A 249 0.25 14.37 -14.32
CA ARG A 249 1.50 14.85 -13.72
C ARG A 249 1.31 16.08 -12.83
N LYS A 250 0.50 17.05 -13.28
CA LYS A 250 0.18 18.25 -12.48
C LYS A 250 -0.58 17.90 -11.19
N GLY A 251 -1.55 16.98 -11.28
CA GLY A 251 -2.33 16.52 -10.14
C GLY A 251 -1.51 15.75 -9.10
N ILE A 252 -0.39 15.13 -9.50
CA ILE A 252 0.52 14.43 -8.59
C ILE A 252 1.16 15.40 -7.58
N GLY A 253 1.44 16.63 -7.99
CA GLY A 253 2.09 17.62 -7.10
C GLY A 253 3.46 17.12 -6.65
N ASN A 254 3.72 17.14 -5.35
CA ASN A 254 4.98 16.66 -4.75
C ASN A 254 4.91 15.22 -4.18
N ARG A 255 3.89 14.44 -4.54
CA ARG A 255 3.73 13.03 -4.13
C ARG A 255 4.67 12.15 -4.95
N ILE A 256 5.66 11.55 -4.29
CA ILE A 256 6.66 10.72 -4.98
C ILE A 256 6.45 9.22 -4.77
N TYR A 257 5.67 8.83 -3.75
CA TYR A 257 5.38 7.43 -3.46
C TYR A 257 4.06 7.30 -2.69
N GLY A 258 3.05 6.71 -3.32
CA GLY A 258 1.72 6.59 -2.74
C GLY A 258 0.97 7.93 -2.69
N CYS A 259 -0.20 7.89 -2.08
CA CYS A 259 -1.08 9.05 -1.93
C CYS A 259 -2.06 8.79 -0.79
N ASP A 260 -2.19 9.73 0.12
CA ASP A 260 -3.07 9.62 1.29
C ASP A 260 -4.32 10.50 1.21
N ASP A 261 -4.52 11.28 0.13
CA ASP A 261 -5.54 12.30 0.05
C ASP A 261 -6.94 11.78 0.43
N CYS A 262 -7.37 10.69 -0.19
CA CYS A 262 -8.68 10.13 0.05
C CYS A 262 -8.82 9.50 1.46
N LEU A 263 -7.73 8.95 2.01
CA LEU A 263 -7.70 8.44 3.38
C LEU A 263 -7.77 9.58 4.38
N ALA A 264 -6.91 10.58 4.22
CA ALA A 264 -6.80 11.72 5.13
C ALA A 264 -8.06 12.59 5.16
N ALA A 265 -8.74 12.76 4.02
CA ALA A 265 -9.99 13.51 3.94
C ALA A 265 -11.20 12.83 4.61
N CYS A 266 -11.05 11.56 5.00
CA CYS A 266 -12.17 10.82 5.59
C CYS A 266 -12.55 11.40 6.97
N PRO A 267 -13.81 11.86 7.19
CA PRO A 267 -14.20 12.45 8.46
C PRO A 267 -14.18 11.46 9.62
N TRP A 268 -14.14 10.16 9.36
CA TRP A 268 -13.98 9.13 10.39
C TRP A 268 -12.60 9.13 11.04
N ASN A 269 -11.61 9.80 10.43
CA ASN A 269 -10.28 9.99 11.03
C ASN A 269 -10.31 10.87 12.31
N LYS A 270 -11.40 11.58 12.60
CA LYS A 270 -11.58 12.27 13.90
C LYS A 270 -11.53 11.30 15.09
N PHE A 271 -11.79 10.01 14.87
CA PHE A 271 -11.70 8.97 15.89
C PHE A 271 -10.38 8.19 15.81
N ALA A 272 -9.60 8.42 14.76
CA ALA A 272 -8.34 7.72 14.58
C ALA A 272 -7.35 8.06 15.70
N GLN A 273 -6.56 7.06 16.05
CA GLN A 273 -5.49 7.17 17.03
C GLN A 273 -4.15 7.10 16.31
N GLU A 274 -3.12 7.74 16.88
CA GLU A 274 -1.76 7.57 16.40
C GLU A 274 -1.31 6.11 16.57
N GLY A 275 -0.59 5.60 15.56
CA GLY A 275 -0.03 4.26 15.60
C GLY A 275 1.00 4.12 16.72
N ARG A 276 0.90 3.04 17.52
CA ARG A 276 1.77 2.80 18.69
C ARG A 276 3.04 2.02 18.37
N GLU A 277 3.13 1.44 17.18
CA GLU A 277 4.27 0.62 16.77
C GLU A 277 5.44 1.49 16.30
N ALA A 278 6.48 1.57 17.11
CA ALA A 278 7.65 2.43 16.84
C ALA A 278 8.33 2.13 15.49
N LYS A 279 8.30 0.88 15.00
CA LYS A 279 8.88 0.52 13.70
C LYS A 279 8.08 1.04 12.51
N LEU A 280 6.79 1.30 12.70
CA LEU A 280 5.91 1.87 11.68
C LEU A 280 5.89 3.40 11.73
N ALA A 281 6.42 3.99 12.81
CA ALA A 281 6.57 5.44 12.93
C ALA A 281 7.45 5.99 11.82
N ALA A 282 7.12 7.18 11.33
CA ALA A 282 7.87 7.82 10.26
C ALA A 282 9.33 8.06 10.66
N ARG A 283 10.27 7.59 9.85
CA ARG A 283 11.69 7.92 9.98
C ARG A 283 11.91 9.39 9.63
N ASP A 284 12.76 10.10 10.37
CA ASP A 284 12.94 11.54 10.21
C ASP A 284 13.36 11.92 8.78
N GLU A 285 14.24 11.10 8.17
CA GLU A 285 14.69 11.30 6.80
C GLU A 285 13.60 11.08 5.73
N LEU A 286 12.45 10.49 6.07
CA LEU A 286 11.33 10.23 5.14
C LEU A 286 10.10 11.12 5.39
N ARG A 287 10.09 11.94 6.45
CA ARG A 287 8.95 12.81 6.76
C ARG A 287 8.74 13.91 5.72
N ALA A 288 9.81 14.56 5.30
CA ALA A 288 9.78 15.68 4.36
C ALA A 288 11.13 15.84 3.64
N PRO A 289 11.63 14.81 2.91
CA PRO A 289 12.93 14.89 2.27
C PRO A 289 12.96 15.95 1.17
N ALA A 290 14.11 16.61 0.99
CA ALA A 290 14.29 17.60 -0.07
C ALA A 290 14.32 16.91 -1.45
N LEU A 291 13.56 17.44 -2.41
CA LEU A 291 13.53 16.90 -3.78
C LEU A 291 14.92 16.90 -4.43
N ALA A 292 15.73 17.96 -4.19
CA ALA A 292 17.10 18.05 -4.69
C ALA A 292 18.00 16.92 -4.18
N GLU A 293 17.91 16.55 -2.90
CA GLU A 293 18.67 15.46 -2.31
C GLU A 293 18.27 14.10 -2.91
N LEU A 294 16.95 13.90 -3.06
CA LEU A 294 16.41 12.66 -3.63
C LEU A 294 16.78 12.48 -5.11
N ALA A 295 16.83 13.58 -5.89
CA ALA A 295 17.23 13.54 -7.30
C ALA A 295 18.69 13.09 -7.48
N ARG A 296 19.56 13.25 -6.47
CA ARG A 296 20.99 12.89 -6.51
C ARG A 296 21.28 11.44 -6.19
N LEU A 297 20.28 10.65 -5.82
CA LEU A 297 20.48 9.26 -5.44
C LEU A 297 20.87 8.39 -6.65
N ASP A 298 22.03 7.76 -6.57
CA ASP A 298 22.35 6.59 -7.38
C ASP A 298 21.66 5.33 -6.85
N ASP A 299 21.83 4.16 -7.50
CA ASP A 299 21.17 2.92 -7.06
C ASP A 299 21.65 2.48 -5.67
N ALA A 300 22.91 2.66 -5.36
CA ALA A 300 23.47 2.26 -4.06
C ALA A 300 22.91 3.14 -2.93
N ALA A 301 22.92 4.45 -3.09
CA ALA A 301 22.35 5.40 -2.13
C ALA A 301 20.84 5.24 -1.98
N PHE A 302 20.09 5.02 -3.09
CA PHE A 302 18.66 4.70 -3.05
C PHE A 302 18.40 3.44 -2.22
N ARG A 303 19.12 2.35 -2.47
CA ARG A 303 18.94 1.09 -1.73
C ARG A 303 19.33 1.22 -0.25
N ALA A 304 20.29 2.05 0.08
CA ALA A 304 20.71 2.33 1.45
C ALA A 304 19.63 3.14 2.20
N LEU A 305 19.16 4.25 1.63
CA LEU A 305 18.12 5.11 2.21
C LEU A 305 16.82 4.33 2.47
N PHE A 306 16.39 3.52 1.51
CA PHE A 306 15.14 2.76 1.59
C PHE A 306 15.33 1.30 2.09
N THR A 307 16.44 1.04 2.79
CA THR A 307 16.60 -0.26 3.48
C THR A 307 15.46 -0.46 4.48
N LYS A 308 14.83 -1.63 4.44
CA LYS A 308 13.63 -1.99 5.21
C LYS A 308 12.39 -1.12 4.95
N SER A 309 12.35 -0.31 3.91
CA SER A 309 11.17 0.45 3.51
C SER A 309 10.50 -0.21 2.30
N PRO A 310 9.17 -0.19 2.19
CA PRO A 310 8.45 -0.68 1.00
C PRO A 310 8.82 0.12 -0.26
N VAL A 311 9.28 1.37 -0.13
CA VAL A 311 9.74 2.22 -1.25
C VAL A 311 10.84 1.56 -2.07
N LYS A 312 11.70 0.74 -1.44
CA LYS A 312 12.79 0.03 -2.14
C LYS A 312 12.31 -0.83 -3.31
N ARG A 313 11.07 -1.32 -3.28
CA ARG A 313 10.50 -2.22 -4.29
C ARG A 313 10.25 -1.53 -5.64
N VAL A 314 10.07 -0.22 -5.66
CA VAL A 314 9.81 0.52 -6.90
C VAL A 314 11.05 0.62 -7.79
N GLY A 315 12.25 0.52 -7.21
CA GLY A 315 13.53 0.68 -7.90
C GLY A 315 13.87 2.16 -8.14
N ARG A 316 15.18 2.43 -8.34
CA ARG A 316 15.71 3.80 -8.50
C ARG A 316 15.05 4.56 -9.66
N ASP A 317 14.90 3.95 -10.80
CA ASP A 317 14.49 4.67 -12.02
C ASP A 317 13.03 5.16 -11.93
N ARG A 318 12.09 4.31 -11.48
CA ARG A 318 10.71 4.74 -11.25
C ARG A 318 10.62 5.74 -10.10
N PHE A 319 11.45 5.58 -9.08
CA PHE A 319 11.53 6.55 -7.98
C PHE A 319 12.00 7.91 -8.49
N LEU A 320 13.07 7.99 -9.27
CA LEU A 320 13.56 9.24 -9.86
C LEU A 320 12.56 9.85 -10.84
N ARG A 321 11.85 9.05 -11.65
CA ARG A 321 10.73 9.53 -12.45
C ARG A 321 9.73 10.31 -11.59
N ASN A 322 9.34 9.76 -10.45
CA ASN A 322 8.37 10.39 -9.55
C ASN A 322 8.94 11.67 -8.91
N VAL A 323 10.22 11.65 -8.50
CA VAL A 323 10.92 12.83 -7.95
C VAL A 323 10.99 13.95 -9.00
N LEU A 324 11.29 13.63 -10.25
CA LEU A 324 11.35 14.62 -11.34
C LEU A 324 9.98 15.22 -11.68
N ILE A 325 8.91 14.42 -11.63
CA ILE A 325 7.54 14.95 -11.73
C ILE A 325 7.26 15.94 -10.58
N ALA A 326 7.68 15.61 -9.35
CA ALA A 326 7.53 16.52 -8.22
C ALA A 326 8.38 17.81 -8.39
N ILE A 327 9.61 17.70 -8.90
CA ILE A 327 10.48 18.84 -9.24
C ILE A 327 9.78 19.75 -10.26
N GLY A 328 9.25 19.21 -11.35
CA GLY A 328 8.51 19.99 -12.34
C GLY A 328 7.25 20.68 -11.79
N ASN A 329 6.64 20.11 -10.75
CA ASN A 329 5.48 20.71 -10.06
C ASN A 329 5.86 21.72 -8.96
N SER A 330 7.14 21.81 -8.58
CA SER A 330 7.59 22.67 -7.48
C SER A 330 7.37 24.17 -7.77
N GLY A 331 7.55 24.56 -9.03
CA GLY A 331 7.61 25.97 -9.45
C GLY A 331 8.92 26.66 -9.02
N ASP A 332 9.89 25.91 -8.52
CA ASP A 332 11.20 26.41 -8.08
C ASP A 332 12.25 26.20 -9.17
N VAL A 333 12.67 27.27 -9.81
CA VAL A 333 13.65 27.25 -10.89
C VAL A 333 15.02 26.73 -10.43
N GLU A 334 15.38 26.86 -9.16
CA GLU A 334 16.65 26.34 -8.62
C GLU A 334 16.75 24.81 -8.73
N LEU A 335 15.60 24.11 -8.78
CA LEU A 335 15.56 22.67 -8.97
C LEU A 335 15.78 22.24 -10.44
N ALA A 336 15.81 23.18 -11.39
CA ALA A 336 16.06 22.87 -12.80
C ALA A 336 17.45 22.24 -13.01
N ASP A 337 18.46 22.60 -12.20
CA ASP A 337 19.81 22.03 -12.30
C ASP A 337 19.83 20.52 -11.99
N GLU A 338 19.01 20.07 -11.07
CA GLU A 338 18.88 18.63 -10.78
C GLU A 338 18.25 17.89 -11.96
N ALA A 339 17.25 18.48 -12.60
CA ALA A 339 16.64 17.90 -13.79
C ALA A 339 17.62 17.92 -15.00
N ARG A 340 18.42 19.01 -15.20
CA ARG A 340 19.44 19.07 -16.26
C ARG A 340 20.47 17.95 -16.12
N ARG A 341 20.95 17.69 -14.91
CA ARG A 341 21.93 16.64 -14.63
C ARG A 341 21.40 15.24 -15.01
N LEU A 342 20.11 15.01 -14.92
CA LEU A 342 19.47 13.73 -15.21
C LEU A 342 19.02 13.55 -16.67
N LEU A 343 19.30 14.53 -17.56
CA LEU A 343 19.13 14.37 -19.02
C LEU A 343 20.07 13.31 -19.62
N ASP A 344 21.21 13.05 -18.98
CA ASP A 344 22.19 12.04 -19.41
C ASP A 344 22.06 10.72 -18.63
N ASP A 345 20.96 10.51 -17.88
CA ASP A 345 20.75 9.27 -17.15
C ASP A 345 20.63 8.07 -18.09
N ALA A 346 21.13 6.91 -17.67
CA ALA A 346 21.07 5.69 -18.45
C ALA A 346 19.61 5.24 -18.74
N SER A 347 18.68 5.53 -17.83
CA SER A 347 17.27 5.16 -17.94
C SER A 347 16.49 6.17 -18.78
N PRO A 348 15.88 5.76 -19.90
CA PRO A 348 15.02 6.65 -20.69
C PRO A 348 13.82 7.18 -19.88
N LEU A 349 13.33 6.40 -18.92
CA LEU A 349 12.26 6.82 -18.03
C LEU A 349 12.64 8.04 -17.18
N VAL A 350 13.90 8.09 -16.73
CA VAL A 350 14.45 9.22 -15.96
C VAL A 350 14.68 10.41 -16.90
N ARG A 351 15.29 10.20 -18.07
CA ARG A 351 15.52 11.27 -19.06
C ARG A 351 14.22 11.93 -19.50
N GLY A 352 13.18 11.14 -19.83
CA GLY A 352 11.87 11.69 -20.23
C GLY A 352 11.21 12.51 -19.12
N ALA A 353 11.28 12.05 -17.87
CA ALA A 353 10.78 12.81 -16.73
C ALA A 353 11.57 14.11 -16.49
N SER A 354 12.90 14.10 -16.77
CA SER A 354 13.77 15.30 -16.71
C SER A 354 13.36 16.34 -17.75
N VAL A 355 13.13 15.91 -18.99
CA VAL A 355 12.63 16.77 -20.06
C VAL A 355 11.33 17.45 -19.66
N TRP A 356 10.37 16.67 -19.14
CA TRP A 356 9.10 17.23 -18.68
C TRP A 356 9.29 18.24 -17.56
N ALA A 357 10.13 17.92 -16.55
CA ALA A 357 10.40 18.82 -15.43
C ALA A 357 11.00 20.15 -15.88
N LEU A 358 11.96 20.10 -16.79
CA LEU A 358 12.58 21.29 -17.38
C LEU A 358 11.56 22.14 -18.15
N GLY A 359 10.70 21.52 -18.96
CA GLY A 359 9.61 22.20 -19.65
C GLY A 359 8.61 22.90 -18.71
N GLN A 360 8.60 22.58 -17.42
CA GLN A 360 7.78 23.27 -16.42
C GLN A 360 8.51 24.40 -15.67
N LEU A 361 9.84 24.41 -15.66
CA LEU A 361 10.65 25.26 -14.78
C LEU A 361 11.43 26.35 -15.52
N VAL A 362 11.91 26.07 -16.73
CA VAL A 362 12.78 27.01 -17.46
C VAL A 362 11.99 27.83 -18.49
N SER A 363 12.61 28.88 -19.04
CA SER A 363 11.99 29.69 -20.10
C SER A 363 11.83 28.86 -21.38
N ARG A 364 10.91 29.30 -22.27
CA ARG A 364 10.72 28.65 -23.58
C ARG A 364 11.95 28.69 -24.43
N GLU A 365 12.70 29.80 -24.38
CA GLU A 365 13.94 30.00 -25.14
C GLU A 365 15.02 29.03 -24.65
N GLU A 366 15.18 28.91 -23.34
CA GLU A 366 16.15 27.99 -22.74
C GLU A 366 15.79 26.54 -23.04
N PHE A 367 14.50 26.17 -22.91
CA PHE A 367 14.03 24.85 -23.27
C PHE A 367 14.28 24.51 -24.74
N ALA A 368 14.00 25.44 -25.64
CA ALA A 368 14.24 25.27 -27.09
C ALA A 368 15.72 25.07 -27.40
N ALA A 369 16.62 25.82 -26.74
CA ALA A 369 18.06 25.64 -26.87
C ALA A 369 18.54 24.25 -26.40
N MET A 370 18.07 23.79 -25.24
CA MET A 370 18.36 22.45 -24.74
C MET A 370 17.86 21.35 -25.68
N ARG A 371 16.63 21.50 -26.20
CA ARG A 371 16.06 20.58 -27.18
C ARG A 371 16.93 20.46 -28.43
N ALA A 372 17.35 21.61 -28.99
CA ALA A 372 18.20 21.63 -30.17
C ALA A 372 19.56 20.94 -29.95
N ALA A 373 20.13 21.06 -28.76
CA ALA A 373 21.40 20.46 -28.40
C ALA A 373 21.30 18.94 -28.13
N THR A 374 20.19 18.45 -27.59
CA THR A 374 20.09 17.09 -27.02
C THR A 374 19.31 16.12 -27.91
N MET A 375 18.26 16.60 -28.61
CA MET A 375 17.30 15.75 -29.32
C MET A 375 17.92 14.92 -30.45
N SER A 376 18.97 15.41 -31.12
CA SER A 376 19.65 14.69 -32.20
C SER A 376 20.40 13.44 -31.72
N ASN A 377 20.77 13.40 -30.45
CA ASN A 377 21.51 12.30 -29.81
C ASN A 377 20.60 11.38 -28.98
N GLU A 378 19.33 11.72 -28.82
CA GLU A 378 18.39 10.87 -28.11
C GLU A 378 17.84 9.75 -29.02
N HIS A 379 17.95 8.52 -28.57
CA HIS A 379 17.57 7.32 -29.33
C HIS A 379 16.25 6.70 -28.88
N ASP A 380 15.77 7.04 -27.69
CA ASP A 380 14.52 6.51 -27.15
C ASP A 380 13.34 7.37 -27.62
N ASP A 381 12.37 6.73 -28.28
CA ASP A 381 11.23 7.42 -28.87
C ASP A 381 10.36 8.11 -27.80
N SER A 382 10.19 7.51 -26.62
CA SER A 382 9.39 8.11 -25.55
C SER A 382 10.03 9.40 -25.01
N VAL A 383 11.36 9.49 -24.98
CA VAL A 383 12.07 10.72 -24.59
C VAL A 383 12.00 11.77 -25.68
N ARG A 384 12.07 11.34 -26.95
CA ARG A 384 11.91 12.24 -28.10
C ARG A 384 10.51 12.86 -28.13
N GLU A 385 9.48 12.08 -27.85
CA GLU A 385 8.10 12.58 -27.69
C GLU A 385 8.02 13.63 -26.58
N GLU A 386 8.70 13.40 -25.43
CA GLU A 386 8.71 14.39 -24.34
C GLU A 386 9.32 15.74 -24.79
N TRP A 387 10.39 15.73 -25.59
CA TRP A 387 10.98 16.93 -26.14
C TRP A 387 10.07 17.65 -27.15
N GLN A 388 9.24 16.93 -27.90
CA GLN A 388 8.32 17.50 -28.88
C GLN A 388 7.10 18.15 -28.23
N ASP A 389 6.55 17.52 -27.20
CA ASP A 389 5.29 17.89 -26.59
C ASP A 389 5.43 18.90 -25.43
N ALA A 390 6.63 19.19 -24.95
CA ALA A 390 6.87 20.09 -23.81
C ALA A 390 6.93 21.58 -24.25
N SER A 391 6.20 21.97 -25.32
CA SER A 391 6.13 23.34 -25.83
C SER A 391 4.96 24.15 -25.26
#